data_be0de44466f528c211d4b1559c62f2d7
#
_entry.id   be0de44466f528c211d4b1559c62f2d7
#
_cell.length_a   1.000
_cell.length_b   1.000
_cell.length_c   1.000
_cell.angle_alpha   90.00
_cell.angle_beta   90.00
_cell.angle_gamma   90.00
#
_symmetry.space_group_name_H-M   'P 1'
#
loop_
_entity.id
_entity.type
_entity.pdbx_description
1 polymer ?
#
loop_
_entity_poly.entity_id
_entity_poly.type
_entity_poly.pdbx_seq_one_letter_code
_entity_poly.pdbx_strand_id
1 'polypeptide(L)'
;MINIVLADDHQVVRKGLKALLSAEVDLSVVGEAGDGLETVQLVERLKPDILVLDLMMSGINGLEVTRQLNKKGVKTGIVILSMHNNEAYVLEALRSGAKAYILKDSPPDELTRAIREVSSGRRYLSSPLTERAIAAYTQKAEVKLIDPYEQLTTREREILQLAAQGCTNSEIASRLYISPRTVETHRTNLMRKLGLHNHTQLIQFAIQHGIIPGQT
;
A
#
# COMPACT_ATOMS: atom_id res chain seq x y z
N MET A 1 -17.00 -9.27 17.13
CA MET A 1 -16.85 -7.87 16.66
C MET A 1 -15.49 -7.77 16.00
N ILE A 2 -15.42 -7.26 14.79
CA ILE A 2 -14.17 -7.16 14.00
C ILE A 2 -13.59 -5.77 14.25
N ASN A 3 -12.39 -5.72 14.82
CA ASN A 3 -11.68 -4.47 15.11
C ASN A 3 -10.93 -4.00 13.87
N ILE A 4 -11.17 -2.75 13.46
CA ILE A 4 -10.69 -2.19 12.20
C ILE A 4 -9.85 -0.94 12.47
N VAL A 5 -8.69 -0.84 11.81
CA VAL A 5 -7.97 0.42 11.65
C VAL A 5 -8.23 0.94 10.24
N LEU A 6 -8.52 2.24 10.12
CA LEU A 6 -8.67 2.95 8.85
C LEU A 6 -7.44 3.80 8.59
N ALA A 7 -6.85 3.67 7.41
CA ALA A 7 -5.72 4.46 6.97
C ALA A 7 -5.99 5.08 5.59
N ASP A 8 -6.11 6.39 5.54
CA ASP A 8 -6.34 7.20 4.33
C ASP A 8 -5.88 8.64 4.63
N ASP A 9 -5.15 9.31 3.79
CA ASP A 9 -4.69 10.67 4.04
C ASP A 9 -5.78 11.73 3.77
N HIS A 10 -6.89 11.35 3.13
CA HIS A 10 -8.05 12.20 2.89
C HIS A 10 -9.03 12.14 4.08
N GLN A 11 -9.03 13.16 4.92
CA GLN A 11 -9.88 13.20 6.13
C GLN A 11 -11.38 13.01 5.85
N VAL A 12 -11.89 13.53 4.72
CA VAL A 12 -13.32 13.40 4.36
C VAL A 12 -13.66 11.96 4.02
N VAL A 13 -12.80 11.27 3.25
CA VAL A 13 -12.95 9.85 2.91
C VAL A 13 -12.93 9.01 4.18
N ARG A 14 -11.96 9.24 5.05
CA ARG A 14 -11.80 8.51 6.31
C ARG A 14 -13.02 8.65 7.22
N LYS A 15 -13.57 9.88 7.36
CA LYS A 15 -14.82 10.11 8.12
C LYS A 15 -16.02 9.40 7.51
N GLY A 16 -16.14 9.40 6.17
CA GLY A 16 -17.20 8.68 5.46
C GLY A 16 -17.12 7.17 5.67
N LEU A 17 -15.95 6.60 5.53
CA LEU A 17 -15.68 5.18 5.77
C LEU A 17 -15.99 4.79 7.23
N LYS A 18 -15.58 5.62 8.19
CA LYS A 18 -15.89 5.40 9.60
C LYS A 18 -17.40 5.37 9.85
N ALA A 19 -18.16 6.33 9.30
CA ALA A 19 -19.61 6.36 9.44
C ALA A 19 -20.26 5.11 8.84
N LEU A 20 -19.82 4.70 7.64
CA LEU A 20 -20.30 3.50 6.96
C LEU A 20 -20.04 2.24 7.78
N LEU A 21 -18.83 2.04 8.28
CA LEU A 21 -18.47 0.85 9.05
C LEU A 21 -19.12 0.84 10.43
N SER A 22 -19.32 2.01 11.06
CA SER A 22 -19.98 2.13 12.36
C SER A 22 -21.50 1.86 12.31
N ALA A 23 -22.11 1.83 11.12
CA ALA A 23 -23.49 1.42 10.94
C ALA A 23 -23.68 -0.11 11.04
N GLU A 24 -22.61 -0.88 10.94
CA GLU A 24 -22.62 -2.34 11.00
C GLU A 24 -22.36 -2.81 12.45
N VAL A 25 -23.26 -3.64 12.96
CA VAL A 25 -23.23 -4.10 14.38
C VAL A 25 -22.04 -5.00 14.73
N ASP A 26 -21.43 -5.63 13.74
CA ASP A 26 -20.31 -6.57 13.88
C ASP A 26 -18.94 -5.93 13.63
N LEU A 27 -18.89 -4.65 13.20
CA LEU A 27 -17.66 -3.92 12.87
C LEU A 27 -17.37 -2.80 13.88
N SER A 28 -16.10 -2.60 14.21
CA SER A 28 -15.67 -1.55 15.15
C SER A 28 -14.41 -0.86 14.65
N VAL A 29 -14.46 0.44 14.37
CA VAL A 29 -13.27 1.24 14.04
C VAL A 29 -12.55 1.63 15.32
N VAL A 30 -11.42 0.98 15.61
CA VAL A 30 -10.63 1.16 16.83
C VAL A 30 -9.47 2.15 16.67
N GLY A 31 -9.18 2.58 15.43
CA GLY A 31 -8.12 3.55 15.17
C GLY A 31 -8.19 4.12 13.76
N GLU A 32 -7.61 5.31 13.60
CA GLU A 32 -7.50 6.03 12.34
C GLU A 32 -6.07 6.54 12.17
N ALA A 33 -5.54 6.50 10.95
CA ALA A 33 -4.22 7.02 10.58
C ALA A 33 -4.32 7.89 9.31
N GLY A 34 -3.53 8.95 9.25
CA GLY A 34 -3.49 9.88 8.12
C GLY A 34 -2.28 9.69 7.22
N ASP A 35 -1.33 8.84 7.58
CA ASP A 35 -0.16 8.52 6.77
C ASP A 35 0.33 7.08 7.00
N GLY A 36 1.24 6.63 6.13
CA GLY A 36 1.69 5.24 6.16
C GLY A 36 2.57 4.89 7.37
N LEU A 37 3.39 5.82 7.87
CA LEU A 37 4.24 5.59 9.04
C LEU A 37 3.40 5.47 10.31
N GLU A 38 2.45 6.39 10.49
CA GLU A 38 1.45 6.33 11.56
C GLU A 38 0.67 5.01 11.51
N THR A 39 0.28 4.57 10.29
CA THR A 39 -0.45 3.32 10.09
C THR A 39 0.31 2.11 10.63
N VAL A 40 1.60 1.98 10.30
CA VAL A 40 2.42 0.85 10.79
C VAL A 40 2.47 0.83 12.31
N GLN A 41 2.75 1.99 12.94
CA GLN A 41 2.83 2.10 14.40
C GLN A 41 1.48 1.78 15.07
N LEU A 42 0.39 2.27 14.49
CA LEU A 42 -0.96 2.09 15.02
C LEU A 42 -1.38 0.61 14.96
N VAL A 43 -1.12 -0.07 13.85
CA VAL A 43 -1.42 -1.50 13.68
C VAL A 43 -0.59 -2.36 14.65
N GLU A 44 0.68 -2.07 14.85
CA GLU A 44 1.53 -2.78 15.81
C GLU A 44 1.03 -2.64 17.25
N ARG A 45 0.57 -1.44 17.60
CA ARG A 45 0.05 -1.14 18.93
C ARG A 45 -1.33 -1.75 19.19
N LEU A 46 -2.27 -1.58 18.25
CA LEU A 46 -3.67 -1.99 18.44
C LEU A 46 -3.94 -3.44 18.05
N LYS A 47 -3.11 -4.01 17.16
CA LYS A 47 -3.25 -5.37 16.61
C LYS A 47 -4.69 -5.65 16.14
N PRO A 48 -5.24 -4.81 15.22
CA PRO A 48 -6.60 -4.96 14.75
C PRO A 48 -6.76 -6.25 13.95
N ASP A 49 -7.99 -6.72 13.82
CA ASP A 49 -8.32 -7.84 12.95
C ASP A 49 -8.11 -7.47 11.48
N ILE A 50 -8.51 -6.24 11.12
CA ILE A 50 -8.47 -5.72 9.75
C ILE A 50 -7.81 -4.33 9.71
N LEU A 51 -7.00 -4.11 8.70
CA LEU A 51 -6.54 -2.80 8.25
C LEU A 51 -7.19 -2.48 6.91
N VAL A 52 -8.04 -1.45 6.85
CA VAL A 52 -8.48 -0.83 5.59
C VAL A 52 -7.50 0.27 5.25
N LEU A 53 -6.84 0.14 4.12
CA LEU A 53 -5.64 0.90 3.78
C LEU A 53 -5.76 1.53 2.39
N ASP A 54 -5.68 2.86 2.32
CA ASP A 54 -5.51 3.52 1.03
C ASP A 54 -4.16 3.16 0.42
N LEU A 55 -4.17 2.96 -0.88
CA LEU A 55 -2.97 2.70 -1.64
C LEU A 55 -2.04 3.92 -1.68
N MET A 56 -2.64 5.11 -1.88
CA MET A 56 -1.92 6.36 -2.08
C MET A 56 -2.01 7.25 -0.83
N MET A 57 -0.99 7.22 -0.01
CA MET A 57 -0.89 8.05 1.19
C MET A 57 0.42 8.82 1.21
N SER A 58 0.44 9.92 1.95
CA SER A 58 1.65 10.67 2.24
C SER A 58 2.64 9.86 3.08
N GLY A 59 3.95 10.13 2.92
CA GLY A 59 5.01 9.41 3.62
C GLY A 59 5.40 8.12 2.90
N ILE A 60 4.89 6.98 3.33
CA ILE A 60 5.01 5.69 2.65
C ILE A 60 3.64 5.24 2.15
N ASN A 61 3.61 4.65 0.95
CA ASN A 61 2.35 4.23 0.34
C ASN A 61 1.80 2.92 0.95
N GLY A 62 0.54 2.61 0.63
CA GLY A 62 -0.13 1.42 1.16
C GLY A 62 0.56 0.09 0.78
N LEU A 63 1.24 0.02 -0.36
CA LEU A 63 2.01 -1.17 -0.73
C LEU A 63 3.18 -1.40 0.22
N GLU A 64 3.91 -0.35 0.54
CA GLU A 64 5.05 -0.46 1.45
C GLU A 64 4.61 -0.71 2.89
N VAL A 65 3.52 -0.08 3.35
CA VAL A 65 2.87 -0.42 4.63
C VAL A 65 2.53 -1.91 4.68
N THR A 66 1.89 -2.44 3.63
CA THR A 66 1.53 -3.85 3.51
C THR A 66 2.75 -4.76 3.62
N ARG A 67 3.84 -4.45 2.90
CA ARG A 67 5.09 -5.23 2.94
C ARG A 67 5.73 -5.22 4.33
N GLN A 68 5.79 -4.05 4.98
CA GLN A 68 6.38 -3.92 6.31
C GLN A 68 5.61 -4.74 7.34
N LEU A 69 4.28 -4.65 7.35
CA LEU A 69 3.42 -5.41 8.26
C LEU A 69 3.52 -6.93 8.01
N ASN A 70 3.51 -7.34 6.74
CA ASN A 70 3.68 -8.74 6.36
C ASN A 70 5.05 -9.30 6.78
N LYS A 71 6.13 -8.54 6.54
CA LYS A 71 7.50 -8.91 6.95
C LYS A 71 7.65 -9.04 8.46
N LYS A 72 6.92 -8.23 9.23
CA LYS A 72 6.88 -8.30 10.70
C LYS A 72 6.00 -9.43 11.23
N GLY A 73 5.36 -10.21 10.36
CA GLY A 73 4.49 -11.32 10.73
C GLY A 73 3.20 -10.90 11.45
N VAL A 74 2.72 -9.68 11.20
CA VAL A 74 1.47 -9.18 11.80
C VAL A 74 0.30 -9.97 11.24
N LYS A 75 -0.61 -10.42 12.10
CA LYS A 75 -1.78 -11.26 11.71
C LYS A 75 -2.95 -10.46 11.14
N THR A 76 -2.90 -9.15 11.18
CA THR A 76 -3.93 -8.24 10.66
C THR A 76 -4.22 -8.51 9.18
N GLY A 77 -5.48 -8.72 8.82
CA GLY A 77 -5.91 -8.83 7.44
C GLY A 77 -5.88 -7.46 6.75
N ILE A 78 -5.21 -7.33 5.61
CA ILE A 78 -5.06 -6.05 4.92
C ILE A 78 -6.01 -6.00 3.73
N VAL A 79 -6.91 -5.01 3.74
CA VAL A 79 -7.86 -4.66 2.69
C VAL A 79 -7.40 -3.35 2.06
N ILE A 80 -6.90 -3.41 0.83
CA ILE A 80 -6.54 -2.21 0.06
C ILE A 80 -7.80 -1.57 -0.49
N LEU A 81 -7.90 -0.25 -0.35
CA LEU A 81 -8.95 0.59 -0.93
C LEU A 81 -8.29 1.62 -1.85
N SER A 82 -8.65 1.66 -3.14
CA SER A 82 -7.92 2.46 -4.13
C SER A 82 -8.82 2.98 -5.26
N MET A 83 -8.45 4.11 -5.87
CA MET A 83 -9.04 4.58 -7.13
C MET A 83 -8.44 3.86 -8.35
N HIS A 84 -7.35 3.12 -8.19
CA HIS A 84 -6.63 2.49 -9.31
C HIS A 84 -7.16 1.09 -9.59
N ASN A 85 -7.62 0.87 -10.82
CA ASN A 85 -8.11 -0.42 -11.33
C ASN A 85 -7.07 -1.17 -12.19
N ASN A 86 -5.82 -0.69 -12.25
CA ASN A 86 -4.77 -1.30 -13.06
C ASN A 86 -4.29 -2.61 -12.43
N GLU A 87 -4.13 -3.65 -13.25
CA GLU A 87 -3.64 -4.98 -12.83
C GLU A 87 -2.30 -4.94 -12.08
N ALA A 88 -1.39 -4.04 -12.48
CA ALA A 88 -0.09 -3.93 -11.84
C ALA A 88 -0.24 -3.60 -10.34
N TYR A 89 -1.13 -2.67 -9.98
CA TYR A 89 -1.40 -2.32 -8.59
C TYR A 89 -2.04 -3.48 -7.82
N VAL A 90 -3.00 -4.16 -8.43
CA VAL A 90 -3.71 -5.29 -7.81
C VAL A 90 -2.72 -6.43 -7.52
N LEU A 91 -1.94 -6.82 -8.53
CA LEU A 91 -0.95 -7.89 -8.39
C LEU A 91 0.12 -7.55 -7.34
N GLU A 92 0.58 -6.30 -7.35
CA GLU A 92 1.60 -5.84 -6.42
C GLU A 92 1.08 -5.80 -4.98
N ALA A 93 -0.17 -5.36 -4.77
CA ALA A 93 -0.83 -5.39 -3.47
C ALA A 93 -0.95 -6.83 -2.93
N LEU A 94 -1.40 -7.76 -3.76
CA LEU A 94 -1.53 -9.17 -3.38
C LEU A 94 -0.18 -9.84 -3.07
N ARG A 95 0.86 -9.54 -3.87
CA ARG A 95 2.25 -9.99 -3.62
C ARG A 95 2.81 -9.42 -2.32
N SER A 96 2.48 -8.18 -2.02
CA SER A 96 2.89 -7.52 -0.78
C SER A 96 2.23 -8.12 0.46
N GLY A 97 1.15 -8.91 0.30
CA GLY A 97 0.47 -9.60 1.39
C GLY A 97 -0.95 -9.14 1.65
N ALA A 98 -1.50 -8.20 0.85
CA ALA A 98 -2.90 -7.82 0.95
C ALA A 98 -3.82 -9.03 0.74
N LYS A 99 -4.92 -9.06 1.48
CA LYS A 99 -5.93 -10.11 1.40
C LYS A 99 -7.14 -9.69 0.55
N ALA A 100 -7.36 -8.38 0.40
CA ALA A 100 -8.39 -7.85 -0.47
C ALA A 100 -7.91 -6.59 -1.19
N TYR A 101 -8.53 -6.33 -2.35
CA TYR A 101 -8.37 -5.10 -3.10
C TYR A 101 -9.74 -4.63 -3.60
N ILE A 102 -10.14 -3.44 -3.15
CA ILE A 102 -11.45 -2.84 -3.40
C ILE A 102 -11.24 -1.50 -4.08
N LEU A 103 -12.05 -1.21 -5.08
CA LEU A 103 -12.08 0.10 -5.71
C LEU A 103 -12.89 1.09 -4.87
N LYS A 104 -12.44 2.33 -4.75
CA LYS A 104 -13.14 3.39 -3.99
C LYS A 104 -14.48 3.79 -4.61
N ASP A 105 -14.72 3.47 -5.88
CA ASP A 105 -15.98 3.67 -6.60
C ASP A 105 -16.92 2.45 -6.53
N SER A 106 -16.51 1.39 -5.86
CA SER A 106 -17.37 0.22 -5.60
C SER A 106 -18.53 0.56 -4.67
N PRO A 107 -19.66 -0.18 -4.77
CA PRO A 107 -20.76 -0.04 -3.82
C PRO A 107 -20.30 -0.20 -2.37
N PRO A 108 -20.87 0.57 -1.42
CA PRO A 108 -20.44 0.56 0.00
C PRO A 108 -20.48 -0.83 0.66
N ASP A 109 -21.44 -1.68 0.28
CA ASP A 109 -21.59 -3.05 0.77
C ASP A 109 -20.44 -3.98 0.33
N GLU A 110 -19.73 -3.62 -0.72
CA GLU A 110 -18.56 -4.41 -1.17
C GLU A 110 -17.41 -4.33 -0.16
N LEU A 111 -17.17 -3.17 0.43
CA LEU A 111 -16.15 -3.01 1.47
C LEU A 111 -16.49 -3.82 2.73
N THR A 112 -17.73 -3.74 3.21
CA THR A 112 -18.16 -4.51 4.40
C THR A 112 -18.09 -6.01 4.16
N ARG A 113 -18.46 -6.47 2.95
CA ARG A 113 -18.31 -7.86 2.52
C ARG A 113 -16.84 -8.28 2.51
N ALA A 114 -15.95 -7.49 1.90
CA ALA A 114 -14.52 -7.76 1.86
C ALA A 114 -13.90 -7.89 3.26
N ILE A 115 -14.28 -7.01 4.19
CA ILE A 115 -13.84 -7.07 5.58
C ILE A 115 -14.23 -8.40 6.23
N ARG A 116 -15.49 -8.85 6.06
CA ARG A 116 -15.96 -10.12 6.60
C ARG A 116 -15.27 -11.33 5.97
N GLU A 117 -15.06 -11.31 4.64
CA GLU A 117 -14.32 -12.35 3.94
C GLU A 117 -12.88 -12.46 4.46
N VAL A 118 -12.19 -11.34 4.56
CA VAL A 118 -10.79 -11.31 5.03
C VAL A 118 -10.69 -11.73 6.51
N SER A 119 -11.63 -11.30 7.36
CA SER A 119 -11.66 -11.70 8.77
C SER A 119 -11.87 -13.20 8.97
N SER A 120 -12.54 -13.86 8.00
CA SER A 120 -12.70 -15.31 7.97
C SER A 120 -11.54 -16.08 7.28
N GLY A 121 -10.46 -15.35 6.93
CA GLY A 121 -9.26 -15.93 6.30
C GLY A 121 -9.34 -16.07 4.78
N ARG A 122 -10.43 -15.63 4.14
CA ARG A 122 -10.58 -15.66 2.68
C ARG A 122 -9.98 -14.43 2.03
N ARG A 123 -9.74 -14.50 0.71
CA ARG A 123 -9.34 -13.34 -0.10
C ARG A 123 -10.55 -12.77 -0.81
N TYR A 124 -10.48 -11.45 -1.09
CA TYR A 124 -11.54 -10.76 -1.81
C TYR A 124 -10.96 -9.78 -2.85
N LEU A 125 -11.53 -9.78 -4.04
CA LEU A 125 -11.24 -8.80 -5.08
C LEU A 125 -12.56 -8.28 -5.65
N SER A 126 -12.64 -6.99 -5.93
CA SER A 126 -13.77 -6.41 -6.67
C SER A 126 -13.98 -7.14 -7.99
N SER A 127 -15.24 -7.36 -8.36
CA SER A 127 -15.64 -8.26 -9.45
C SER A 127 -14.88 -8.03 -10.78
N PRO A 128 -14.71 -6.78 -11.29
CA PRO A 128 -13.96 -6.55 -12.53
C PRO A 128 -12.47 -6.91 -12.43
N LEU A 129 -11.91 -6.91 -11.20
CA LEU A 129 -10.50 -7.18 -10.96
C LEU A 129 -10.21 -8.68 -10.86
N THR A 130 -11.19 -9.47 -10.44
CA THR A 130 -11.03 -10.93 -10.29
C THR A 130 -10.74 -11.59 -11.63
N GLU A 131 -11.50 -11.26 -12.67
CA GLU A 131 -11.30 -11.81 -14.02
C GLU A 131 -9.94 -11.43 -14.60
N ARG A 132 -9.55 -10.16 -14.44
CA ARG A 132 -8.25 -9.64 -14.91
C ARG A 132 -7.08 -10.25 -14.14
N ALA A 133 -7.20 -10.39 -12.83
CA ALA A 133 -6.14 -10.98 -12.00
C ALA A 133 -5.91 -12.46 -12.34
N ILE A 134 -6.97 -13.22 -12.63
CA ILE A 134 -6.88 -14.61 -13.08
C ILE A 134 -6.19 -14.69 -14.44
N ALA A 135 -6.59 -13.84 -15.41
CA ALA A 135 -5.98 -13.79 -16.73
C ALA A 135 -4.47 -13.43 -16.66
N ALA A 136 -4.11 -12.43 -15.87
CA ALA A 136 -2.71 -12.06 -15.67
C ALA A 136 -1.89 -13.16 -14.97
N TYR A 137 -2.48 -13.90 -14.06
CA TYR A 137 -1.81 -15.01 -13.37
C TYR A 137 -1.54 -16.19 -14.28
N THR A 138 -2.48 -16.51 -15.18
CA THR A 138 -2.33 -17.60 -16.17
C THR A 138 -1.28 -17.28 -17.24
N GLN A 139 -1.16 -16.02 -17.66
CA GLN A 139 -0.14 -15.59 -18.61
C GLN A 139 1.29 -15.50 -18.00
N LYS A 140 1.43 -15.23 -16.71
CA LYS A 140 2.72 -15.06 -16.04
C LYS A 140 3.33 -16.33 -15.43
N ALA A 141 2.67 -17.45 -15.52
CA ALA A 141 3.20 -18.74 -15.06
C ALA A 141 4.48 -19.17 -15.83
N GLU A 142 4.79 -18.54 -16.97
CA GLU A 142 5.94 -18.91 -17.80
C GLU A 142 7.19 -18.04 -17.66
N VAL A 143 7.15 -16.90 -16.94
CA VAL A 143 8.35 -16.04 -16.81
C VAL A 143 8.57 -15.58 -15.36
N LYS A 144 9.44 -16.24 -14.63
CA LYS A 144 10.05 -15.74 -13.39
C LYS A 144 11.09 -14.65 -13.71
N LEU A 145 10.65 -13.46 -14.05
CA LEU A 145 11.51 -12.26 -13.95
C LEU A 145 11.41 -11.75 -12.52
N ILE A 146 12.49 -11.78 -11.78
CA ILE A 146 12.59 -11.15 -10.45
C ILE A 146 12.43 -9.65 -10.69
N ASP A 147 11.32 -9.07 -10.17
CA ASP A 147 11.06 -7.64 -10.26
C ASP A 147 12.23 -6.89 -9.57
N PRO A 148 12.95 -5.99 -10.27
CA PRO A 148 14.05 -5.24 -9.66
C PRO A 148 13.62 -4.48 -8.39
N TYR A 149 12.35 -4.09 -8.27
CA TYR A 149 11.82 -3.46 -7.07
C TYR A 149 11.85 -4.37 -5.84
N GLU A 150 11.69 -5.68 -6.01
CA GLU A 150 11.79 -6.66 -4.92
C GLU A 150 13.21 -6.77 -4.33
N GLN A 151 14.24 -6.35 -5.07
CA GLN A 151 15.62 -6.31 -4.59
C GLN A 151 15.92 -5.12 -3.68
N LEU A 152 14.99 -4.15 -3.59
CA LEU A 152 15.16 -3.00 -2.72
C LEU A 152 14.87 -3.37 -1.27
N THR A 153 15.72 -2.86 -0.37
CA THR A 153 15.45 -2.89 1.07
C THR A 153 14.27 -1.97 1.40
N THR A 154 13.63 -2.17 2.55
CA THR A 154 12.58 -1.29 3.06
C THR A 154 13.00 0.18 3.00
N ARG A 155 14.24 0.47 3.43
CA ARG A 155 14.79 1.84 3.45
C ARG A 155 14.98 2.44 2.07
N GLU A 156 15.42 1.64 1.11
CA GLU A 156 15.54 2.08 -0.29
C GLU A 156 14.18 2.34 -0.92
N ARG A 157 13.13 1.60 -0.56
CA ARG A 157 11.74 1.82 -1.02
C ARG A 157 11.14 3.10 -0.45
N GLU A 158 11.32 3.36 0.84
CA GLU A 158 10.88 4.61 1.49
C GLU A 158 11.54 5.83 0.81
N ILE A 159 12.85 5.75 0.57
CA ILE A 159 13.60 6.84 -0.08
C ILE A 159 13.20 6.98 -1.55
N LEU A 160 12.97 5.88 -2.28
CA LEU A 160 12.48 5.93 -3.66
C LEU A 160 11.16 6.69 -3.74
N GLN A 161 10.19 6.37 -2.87
CA GLN A 161 8.89 7.01 -2.85
C GLN A 161 9.00 8.52 -2.58
N LEU A 162 9.71 8.91 -1.52
CA LEU A 162 9.86 10.32 -1.17
C LEU A 162 10.63 11.11 -2.24
N ALA A 163 11.66 10.49 -2.85
CA ALA A 163 12.39 11.10 -3.96
C ALA A 163 11.48 11.28 -5.20
N ALA A 164 10.64 10.31 -5.52
CA ALA A 164 9.69 10.39 -6.62
C ALA A 164 8.61 11.45 -6.40
N GLN A 165 8.26 11.74 -5.15
CA GLN A 165 7.38 12.85 -4.74
C GLN A 165 8.07 14.23 -4.80
N GLY A 166 9.35 14.30 -5.22
CA GLY A 166 10.09 15.54 -5.36
C GLY A 166 10.82 16.01 -4.09
N CYS A 167 10.84 15.22 -3.02
CA CYS A 167 11.55 15.58 -1.79
C CYS A 167 13.07 15.63 -2.01
N THR A 168 13.71 16.65 -1.48
CA THR A 168 15.17 16.79 -1.41
C THR A 168 15.78 15.79 -0.42
N ASN A 169 17.10 15.55 -0.52
CA ASN A 169 17.79 14.67 0.42
C ASN A 169 17.66 15.14 1.88
N SER A 170 17.61 16.44 2.12
CA SER A 170 17.42 17.02 3.46
C SER A 170 16.02 16.77 4.00
N GLU A 171 14.98 16.93 3.19
CA GLU A 171 13.59 16.64 3.57
C GLU A 171 13.37 15.17 3.84
N ILE A 172 13.93 14.29 2.98
CA ILE A 172 13.90 12.83 3.19
C ILE A 172 14.60 12.46 4.50
N ALA A 173 15.79 13.03 4.73
CA ALA A 173 16.56 12.80 5.96
C ALA A 173 15.77 13.17 7.22
N SER A 174 15.10 14.32 7.17
CA SER A 174 14.25 14.81 8.27
C SER A 174 13.07 13.89 8.54
N ARG A 175 12.34 13.48 7.47
CA ARG A 175 11.16 12.59 7.58
C ARG A 175 11.50 11.19 8.07
N LEU A 176 12.66 10.70 7.69
CA LEU A 176 13.10 9.34 8.00
C LEU A 176 14.05 9.26 9.21
N TYR A 177 14.33 10.38 9.88
CA TYR A 177 15.22 10.49 11.06
C TYR A 177 16.62 9.90 10.81
N ILE A 178 17.23 10.26 9.66
CA ILE A 178 18.60 9.86 9.28
C ILE A 178 19.38 11.07 8.76
N SER A 179 20.70 10.89 8.52
CA SER A 179 21.51 11.96 7.94
C SER A 179 21.26 12.12 6.42
N PRO A 180 21.39 13.34 5.85
CA PRO A 180 21.32 13.54 4.39
C PRO A 180 22.36 12.70 3.62
N ARG A 181 23.53 12.44 4.20
CA ARG A 181 24.57 11.57 3.63
C ARG A 181 24.10 10.11 3.57
N THR A 182 23.36 9.65 4.57
CA THR A 182 22.75 8.31 4.58
C THR A 182 21.70 8.18 3.48
N VAL A 183 20.86 9.22 3.28
CA VAL A 183 19.88 9.28 2.16
C VAL A 183 20.60 9.16 0.81
N GLU A 184 21.67 9.92 0.60
CA GLU A 184 22.45 9.89 -0.64
C GLU A 184 23.00 8.50 -0.93
N THR A 185 23.55 7.82 0.08
CA THR A 185 24.04 6.45 -0.04
C THR A 185 22.94 5.48 -0.47
N HIS A 186 21.77 5.54 0.16
CA HIS A 186 20.62 4.72 -0.21
C HIS A 186 20.09 5.04 -1.61
N ARG A 187 20.04 6.33 -2.00
CA ARG A 187 19.67 6.74 -3.38
C ARG A 187 20.62 6.14 -4.42
N THR A 188 21.92 6.23 -4.20
CA THR A 188 22.92 5.64 -5.10
C THR A 188 22.72 4.12 -5.23
N ASN A 189 22.47 3.43 -4.12
CA ASN A 189 22.25 2.00 -4.12
C ASN A 189 20.96 1.59 -4.85
N LEU A 190 19.84 2.29 -4.58
CA LEU A 190 18.57 2.00 -5.25
C LEU A 190 18.64 2.29 -6.76
N MET A 191 19.26 3.40 -7.17
CA MET A 191 19.44 3.73 -8.59
C MET A 191 20.22 2.63 -9.31
N ARG A 192 21.33 2.15 -8.70
CA ARG A 192 22.12 1.05 -9.23
C ARG A 192 21.33 -0.26 -9.32
N LYS A 193 20.57 -0.63 -8.27
CA LYS A 193 19.76 -1.86 -8.25
C LYS A 193 18.66 -1.86 -9.30
N LEU A 194 18.07 -0.69 -9.54
CA LEU A 194 17.00 -0.51 -10.52
C LEU A 194 17.52 -0.22 -11.95
N GLY A 195 18.82 -0.05 -12.14
CA GLY A 195 19.41 0.32 -13.45
C GLY A 195 19.01 1.73 -13.92
N LEU A 196 18.71 2.65 -12.98
CA LEU A 196 18.27 4.01 -13.27
C LEU A 196 19.48 4.97 -13.25
N HIS A 197 19.52 5.90 -14.22
CA HIS A 197 20.64 6.82 -14.40
C HIS A 197 20.34 8.27 -14.03
N ASN A 198 19.05 8.66 -13.93
CA ASN A 198 18.65 10.01 -13.61
C ASN A 198 17.31 10.06 -12.89
N HIS A 199 16.97 11.25 -12.36
CA HIS A 199 15.74 11.46 -11.58
C HIS A 199 14.46 11.27 -12.42
N THR A 200 14.48 11.61 -13.70
CA THR A 200 13.34 11.40 -14.59
C THR A 200 12.99 9.93 -14.72
N GLN A 201 14.02 9.07 -14.90
CA GLN A 201 13.82 7.61 -14.94
C GLN A 201 13.30 7.07 -13.60
N LEU A 202 13.75 7.66 -12.47
CA LEU A 202 13.23 7.30 -11.14
C LEU A 202 11.73 7.60 -11.02
N ILE A 203 11.30 8.78 -11.48
CA ILE A 203 9.87 9.16 -11.48
C ILE A 203 9.06 8.22 -12.39
N GLN A 204 9.53 7.95 -13.61
CA GLN A 204 8.87 7.03 -14.54
C GLN A 204 8.74 5.63 -13.95
N PHE A 205 9.81 5.12 -13.34
CA PHE A 205 9.80 3.83 -12.63
C PHE A 205 8.76 3.83 -11.50
N ALA A 206 8.72 4.89 -10.70
CA ALA A 206 7.80 5.02 -9.59
C ALA A 206 6.32 5.05 -10.04
N ILE A 207 6.03 5.70 -11.17
CA ILE A 207 4.69 5.71 -11.79
C ILE A 207 4.34 4.30 -12.31
N GLN A 208 5.24 3.67 -13.06
CA GLN A 208 5.01 2.33 -13.63
C GLN A 208 4.77 1.25 -12.57
N HIS A 209 5.42 1.38 -11.41
CA HIS A 209 5.28 0.44 -10.28
C HIS A 209 4.23 0.89 -9.26
N GLY A 210 3.47 1.94 -9.54
CA GLY A 210 2.39 2.37 -8.67
C GLY A 210 2.83 2.95 -7.32
N ILE A 211 4.05 3.44 -7.25
CA ILE A 211 4.61 4.04 -6.04
C ILE A 211 4.09 5.46 -5.85
N ILE A 212 3.88 6.17 -6.96
CA ILE A 212 3.24 7.48 -7.02
C ILE A 212 2.20 7.51 -8.16
N PRO A 213 1.14 8.37 -8.07
CA PRO A 213 0.17 8.53 -9.14
C PRO A 213 0.85 9.10 -10.40
N GLY A 214 0.44 8.61 -11.58
CA GLY A 214 0.79 9.25 -12.85
C GLY A 214 0.07 10.59 -12.98
N GLN A 215 0.74 11.63 -13.48
CA GLN A 215 0.03 12.84 -13.87
C GLN A 215 -0.84 12.52 -15.08
N THR A 216 -2.13 12.78 -14.95
CA THR A 216 -3.12 12.80 -16.06
C THR A 216 -2.92 14.07 -16.85
#